data_0de55ab6f8af31db5fc342d77cdefefe
#
_entry.id   0de55ab6f8af31db5fc342d77cdefefe
#
_cell.length_a   1.000
_cell.length_b   1.000
_cell.length_c   1.000
_cell.angle_alpha   90.00
_cell.angle_beta   90.00
_cell.angle_gamma   90.00
#
_symmetry.space_group_name_H-M   'P 1'
#
loop_
_entity.id
_entity.type
_entity.pdbx_description
1 polymer ?
#
loop_
_entity_poly.entity_id
_entity_poly.type
_entity_poly.pdbx_seq_one_letter_code
_entity_poly.pdbx_strand_id
1 'polypeptide(L)'
;MHSKKVYLKFLFPILLMSVSLVFAEVQAEVIKTYASAINKAGRQRMLSQRIVKAYAMVGLDVQTDEANEQLLLSVELFEKQLSELKRFSKNKNTKNGLARVEALWTPFKNIALGNVSKNGVRVLVAKDNELLKAAHQVVLTLQKNAHSKLAKIVNTSGRQRMLSQRIAKFYMLASWGVDTDKSYKLMQNSGDEFTTALGYLSASEVNTKETNNVLAETKTQWSIFERSFRMKKGRFIPLLIALSSEKILVGMNKLTGMYDKFGK
;
A
#
# COMPACT_ATOMS: atom_id res chain seq x y z
N MET A 1 51.45 -5.86 -66.42
CA MET A 1 51.51 -5.33 -65.04
C MET A 1 50.27 -5.77 -64.31
N HIS A 2 50.40 -6.85 -63.53
CA HIS A 2 49.27 -7.42 -62.75
C HIS A 2 49.40 -7.00 -61.27
N SER A 3 48.45 -6.17 -60.80
CA SER A 3 48.36 -5.77 -59.40
C SER A 3 47.58 -6.84 -58.60
N LYS A 4 48.29 -7.53 -57.70
CA LYS A 4 47.70 -8.48 -56.77
C LYS A 4 47.11 -7.70 -55.58
N LYS A 5 45.78 -7.71 -55.44
CA LYS A 5 45.09 -7.22 -54.19
C LYS A 5 45.21 -8.28 -53.14
N VAL A 6 45.88 -7.93 -52.01
CA VAL A 6 45.96 -8.73 -50.79
C VAL A 6 44.75 -8.40 -49.95
N TYR A 7 43.85 -9.37 -49.72
CA TYR A 7 42.73 -9.26 -48.75
C TYR A 7 43.20 -9.71 -47.36
N LEU A 8 43.37 -8.76 -46.45
CA LEU A 8 43.65 -9.01 -45.05
C LEU A 8 42.34 -9.40 -44.37
N LYS A 9 42.17 -10.68 -44.00
CA LYS A 9 41.02 -11.16 -43.23
C LYS A 9 41.27 -10.85 -41.75
N PHE A 10 40.55 -9.84 -41.21
CA PHE A 10 40.46 -9.60 -39.80
C PHE A 10 39.49 -10.63 -39.20
N LEU A 11 40.02 -11.62 -38.48
CA LEU A 11 39.28 -12.49 -37.57
C LEU A 11 39.05 -11.72 -36.29
N PHE A 12 37.82 -11.24 -36.08
CA PHE A 12 37.37 -10.74 -34.75
C PHE A 12 36.92 -11.95 -33.92
N PRO A 13 37.53 -12.22 -32.76
CA PRO A 13 36.97 -13.21 -31.86
C PRO A 13 35.72 -12.63 -31.20
N ILE A 14 34.55 -13.21 -31.49
CA ILE A 14 33.30 -12.96 -30.78
C ILE A 14 33.46 -13.57 -29.39
N LEU A 15 33.77 -12.72 -28.38
CA LEU A 15 33.75 -13.08 -27.00
C LEU A 15 32.27 -13.19 -26.58
N LEU A 16 31.72 -14.41 -26.57
CA LEU A 16 30.42 -14.70 -25.97
C LEU A 16 30.52 -14.47 -24.47
N MET A 17 30.17 -13.27 -24.04
CA MET A 17 29.97 -12.94 -22.62
C MET A 17 28.63 -13.52 -22.21
N SER A 18 28.66 -14.74 -21.59
CA SER A 18 27.51 -15.34 -20.94
C SER A 18 27.09 -14.46 -19.76
N VAL A 19 26.10 -13.59 -19.98
CA VAL A 19 25.42 -12.87 -18.91
C VAL A 19 24.60 -13.91 -18.14
N SER A 20 25.19 -14.46 -17.10
CA SER A 20 24.45 -15.23 -16.10
C SER A 20 23.51 -14.25 -15.38
N LEU A 21 22.24 -14.20 -15.79
CA LEU A 21 21.18 -13.57 -15.04
C LEU A 21 21.06 -14.32 -13.70
N VAL A 22 21.76 -13.83 -12.71
CA VAL A 22 21.53 -14.22 -11.31
C VAL A 22 20.16 -13.66 -10.95
N PHE A 23 19.10 -14.47 -11.12
CA PHE A 23 17.84 -14.22 -10.46
C PHE A 23 18.13 -14.32 -8.95
N ALA A 24 18.38 -13.19 -8.31
CA ALA A 24 18.33 -13.12 -6.86
C ALA A 24 16.89 -13.45 -6.48
N GLU A 25 16.64 -14.71 -6.09
CA GLU A 25 15.43 -15.06 -5.36
C GLU A 25 15.36 -14.10 -4.18
N VAL A 26 14.41 -13.16 -4.25
CA VAL A 26 14.10 -12.29 -3.12
C VAL A 26 13.56 -13.20 -2.03
N GLN A 27 14.45 -13.70 -1.19
CA GLN A 27 14.09 -14.57 -0.07
C GLN A 27 12.97 -13.88 0.73
N ALA A 28 11.85 -14.55 0.83
CA ALA A 28 10.72 -14.04 1.58
C ALA A 28 11.14 -13.84 3.04
N GLU A 29 11.05 -12.63 3.53
CA GLU A 29 11.44 -12.28 4.89
C GLU A 29 10.64 -13.09 5.91
N VAL A 30 11.34 -13.81 6.78
CA VAL A 30 10.70 -14.62 7.83
C VAL A 30 10.16 -13.69 8.92
N ILE A 31 8.85 -13.74 9.14
CA ILE A 31 8.21 -13.02 10.24
C ILE A 31 8.57 -13.73 11.56
N LYS A 32 9.19 -12.99 12.50
CA LYS A 32 9.64 -13.53 13.79
C LYS A 32 8.74 -13.13 14.97
N THR A 33 8.02 -12.01 14.87
CA THR A 33 7.25 -11.45 15.97
C THR A 33 5.79 -11.17 15.58
N TYR A 34 4.90 -11.11 16.58
CA TYR A 34 3.52 -10.66 16.36
C TYR A 34 3.46 -9.20 15.90
N ALA A 35 4.36 -8.33 16.38
CA ALA A 35 4.43 -6.93 15.93
C ALA A 35 4.68 -6.85 14.41
N SER A 36 5.67 -7.60 13.90
CA SER A 36 5.95 -7.71 12.46
C SER A 36 4.78 -8.33 11.67
N ALA A 37 4.10 -9.34 12.23
CA ALA A 37 2.91 -9.92 11.61
C ALA A 37 1.77 -8.91 11.51
N ILE A 38 1.50 -8.15 12.58
CA ILE A 38 0.49 -7.09 12.63
C ILE A 38 0.83 -5.98 11.63
N ASN A 39 2.10 -5.59 11.55
CA ASN A 39 2.59 -4.59 10.59
C ASN A 39 2.32 -5.03 9.15
N LYS A 40 2.67 -6.28 8.77
CA LYS A 40 2.46 -6.81 7.41
C LYS A 40 0.96 -7.02 7.12
N ALA A 41 0.18 -7.58 8.04
CA ALA A 41 -1.27 -7.73 7.90
C ALA A 41 -1.96 -6.35 7.81
N GLY A 42 -1.49 -5.37 8.58
CA GLY A 42 -1.93 -3.98 8.47
C GLY A 42 -1.66 -3.37 7.09
N ARG A 43 -0.55 -3.74 6.46
CA ARG A 43 -0.20 -3.29 5.12
C ARG A 43 -1.12 -3.88 4.05
N GLN A 44 -1.66 -5.08 4.23
CA GLN A 44 -2.70 -5.64 3.34
C GLN A 44 -3.91 -4.70 3.21
N ARG A 45 -4.35 -4.12 4.33
CA ARG A 45 -5.44 -3.13 4.34
C ARG A 45 -5.11 -1.88 3.53
N MET A 46 -3.86 -1.39 3.62
CA MET A 46 -3.39 -0.22 2.88
C MET A 46 -3.28 -0.52 1.39
N LEU A 47 -2.71 -1.68 1.05
CA LEU A 47 -2.49 -2.07 -0.35
C LEU A 47 -3.79 -2.22 -1.12
N SER A 48 -4.86 -2.75 -0.53
CA SER A 48 -6.17 -2.83 -1.19
C SER A 48 -6.69 -1.43 -1.56
N GLN A 49 -6.55 -0.44 -0.66
CA GLN A 49 -6.95 0.95 -0.94
C GLN A 49 -6.07 1.59 -2.01
N ARG A 50 -4.75 1.34 -1.96
CA ARG A 50 -3.78 1.89 -2.89
C ARG A 50 -3.98 1.37 -4.31
N ILE A 51 -4.31 0.09 -4.46
CA ILE A 51 -4.63 -0.51 -5.76
C ILE A 51 -5.85 0.17 -6.40
N VAL A 52 -6.95 0.35 -5.64
CA VAL A 52 -8.13 1.04 -6.16
C VAL A 52 -7.85 2.50 -6.48
N LYS A 53 -7.04 3.19 -5.65
CA LYS A 53 -6.58 4.56 -5.92
C LYS A 53 -5.82 4.61 -7.26
N ALA A 54 -4.82 3.76 -7.44
CA ALA A 54 -4.00 3.72 -8.65
C ALA A 54 -4.84 3.38 -9.90
N TYR A 55 -5.73 2.42 -9.82
CA TYR A 55 -6.69 2.11 -10.90
C TYR A 55 -7.53 3.34 -11.29
N ALA A 56 -8.04 4.09 -10.29
CA ALA A 56 -8.82 5.30 -10.56
C ALA A 56 -7.94 6.44 -11.11
N MET A 57 -6.67 6.54 -10.73
CA MET A 57 -5.72 7.50 -11.30
C MET A 57 -5.47 7.23 -12.79
N VAL A 58 -5.30 5.96 -13.17
CA VAL A 58 -5.18 5.57 -14.60
C VAL A 58 -6.45 5.99 -15.37
N GLY A 59 -7.64 5.73 -14.80
CA GLY A 59 -8.91 6.12 -15.43
C GLY A 59 -9.17 7.63 -15.52
N LEU A 60 -8.45 8.43 -14.74
CA LEU A 60 -8.47 9.90 -14.73
C LEU A 60 -7.34 10.52 -15.55
N ASP A 61 -6.45 9.71 -16.11
CA ASP A 61 -5.23 10.16 -16.79
C ASP A 61 -4.32 11.03 -15.86
N VAL A 62 -4.19 10.59 -14.61
CA VAL A 62 -3.37 11.26 -13.59
C VAL A 62 -2.12 10.44 -13.32
N GLN A 63 -0.97 10.91 -13.81
CA GLN A 63 0.31 10.18 -13.71
C GLN A 63 0.15 8.71 -14.11
N THR A 64 -0.30 8.47 -15.32
CA THR A 64 -0.76 7.15 -15.78
C THR A 64 0.33 6.09 -15.65
N ASP A 65 1.58 6.41 -16.00
CA ASP A 65 2.71 5.46 -15.92
C ASP A 65 3.05 5.12 -14.46
N GLU A 66 3.19 6.13 -13.61
CA GLU A 66 3.45 5.96 -12.17
C GLU A 66 2.28 5.27 -11.46
N ALA A 67 1.04 5.54 -11.90
CA ALA A 67 -0.14 4.88 -11.36
C ALA A 67 -0.18 3.39 -11.72
N ASN A 68 0.17 3.03 -12.95
CA ASN A 68 0.30 1.64 -13.37
C ASN A 68 1.41 0.92 -12.60
N GLU A 69 2.59 1.53 -12.48
CA GLU A 69 3.68 0.97 -11.67
C GLU A 69 3.25 0.79 -10.21
N GLN A 70 2.61 1.81 -9.63
CA GLN A 70 2.10 1.75 -8.25
C GLN A 70 1.09 0.62 -8.06
N LEU A 71 0.22 0.37 -9.04
CA LEU A 71 -0.75 -0.71 -9.03
C LEU A 71 -0.03 -2.07 -9.03
N LEU A 72 0.87 -2.30 -9.98
CA LEU A 72 1.62 -3.55 -10.13
C LEU A 72 2.46 -3.87 -8.89
N LEU A 73 3.25 -2.92 -8.39
CA LEU A 73 4.05 -3.08 -7.18
C LEU A 73 3.18 -3.34 -5.94
N SER A 74 1.98 -2.76 -5.88
CA SER A 74 1.05 -3.00 -4.77
C SER A 74 0.45 -4.40 -4.82
N VAL A 75 0.16 -4.92 -5.99
CA VAL A 75 -0.31 -6.30 -6.21
C VAL A 75 0.78 -7.29 -5.80
N GLU A 76 1.99 -7.12 -6.30
CA GLU A 76 3.13 -7.99 -5.98
C GLU A 76 3.42 -8.01 -4.46
N LEU A 77 3.47 -6.84 -3.83
CA LEU A 77 3.72 -6.73 -2.40
C LEU A 77 2.59 -7.38 -1.57
N PHE A 78 1.34 -7.28 -2.04
CA PHE A 78 0.21 -7.94 -1.38
C PHE A 78 0.40 -9.46 -1.38
N GLU A 79 0.70 -10.07 -2.52
CA GLU A 79 0.89 -11.52 -2.67
C GLU A 79 2.08 -12.02 -1.86
N LYS A 80 3.22 -11.33 -1.94
CA LYS A 80 4.41 -11.65 -1.14
C LYS A 80 4.08 -11.68 0.35
N GLN A 81 3.45 -10.63 0.86
CA GLN A 81 3.15 -10.53 2.28
C GLN A 81 2.04 -11.49 2.74
N LEU A 82 1.07 -11.80 1.90
CA LEU A 82 0.07 -12.83 2.20
C LEU A 82 0.74 -14.19 2.37
N SER A 83 1.67 -14.56 1.49
CA SER A 83 2.46 -15.78 1.60
C SER A 83 3.30 -15.81 2.90
N GLU A 84 3.96 -14.71 3.25
CA GLU A 84 4.74 -14.58 4.48
C GLU A 84 3.87 -14.75 5.74
N LEU A 85 2.69 -14.15 5.77
CA LEU A 85 1.72 -14.27 6.86
C LEU A 85 1.17 -15.69 7.00
N LYS A 86 0.92 -16.38 5.89
CA LYS A 86 0.47 -17.79 5.89
C LYS A 86 1.53 -18.70 6.50
N ARG A 87 2.83 -18.49 6.21
CA ARG A 87 3.95 -19.24 6.81
C ARG A 87 4.11 -18.94 8.31
N PHE A 88 3.95 -17.71 8.73
CA PHE A 88 4.02 -17.32 10.15
C PHE A 88 2.90 -17.94 10.98
N SER A 89 1.70 -18.04 10.42
CA SER A 89 0.50 -18.37 11.18
C SER A 89 0.43 -19.86 11.58
N LYS A 90 0.46 -20.11 12.90
CA LYS A 90 0.22 -21.44 13.48
C LYS A 90 -1.21 -21.60 14.03
N ASN A 91 -1.83 -20.50 14.46
CA ASN A 91 -3.16 -20.49 15.05
C ASN A 91 -4.27 -20.71 14.01
N LYS A 92 -5.24 -21.60 14.31
CA LYS A 92 -6.34 -21.98 13.41
C LYS A 92 -7.16 -20.76 12.95
N ASN A 93 -7.48 -19.84 13.88
CA ASN A 93 -8.30 -18.66 13.55
C ASN A 93 -7.57 -17.72 12.59
N THR A 94 -6.25 -17.53 12.78
CA THR A 94 -5.44 -16.72 11.86
C THR A 94 -5.33 -17.38 10.49
N LYS A 95 -5.13 -18.72 10.43
CA LYS A 95 -5.11 -19.47 9.17
C LYS A 95 -6.41 -19.32 8.40
N ASN A 96 -7.55 -19.49 9.07
CA ASN A 96 -8.88 -19.32 8.46
C ASN A 96 -9.10 -17.89 7.96
N GLY A 97 -8.68 -16.90 8.73
CA GLY A 97 -8.74 -15.48 8.32
C GLY A 97 -7.90 -15.20 7.06
N LEU A 98 -6.68 -15.74 6.99
CA LEU A 98 -5.80 -15.59 5.82
C LEU A 98 -6.32 -16.33 4.59
N ALA A 99 -6.92 -17.53 4.77
CA ALA A 99 -7.58 -18.23 3.67
C ALA A 99 -8.76 -17.44 3.10
N ARG A 100 -9.55 -16.76 3.97
CA ARG A 100 -10.61 -15.85 3.52
C ARG A 100 -10.05 -14.65 2.75
N VAL A 101 -8.95 -14.04 3.22
CA VAL A 101 -8.28 -12.95 2.50
C VAL A 101 -7.85 -13.42 1.12
N GLU A 102 -7.25 -14.60 0.99
CA GLU A 102 -6.81 -15.18 -0.28
C GLU A 102 -7.97 -15.42 -1.25
N ALA A 103 -9.08 -15.98 -0.77
CA ALA A 103 -10.28 -16.21 -1.58
C ALA A 103 -10.89 -14.91 -2.13
N LEU A 104 -10.84 -13.82 -1.36
CA LEU A 104 -11.31 -12.49 -1.79
C LEU A 104 -10.29 -11.77 -2.67
N TRP A 105 -9.01 -12.02 -2.46
CA TRP A 105 -7.92 -11.39 -3.21
C TRP A 105 -7.91 -11.79 -4.68
N THR A 106 -8.06 -13.06 -5.01
CA THR A 106 -7.98 -13.54 -6.40
C THR A 106 -8.94 -12.81 -7.35
N PRO A 107 -10.26 -12.73 -7.08
CA PRO A 107 -11.17 -11.98 -7.95
C PRO A 107 -10.93 -10.47 -7.92
N PHE A 108 -10.46 -9.91 -6.80
CA PHE A 108 -10.08 -8.50 -6.71
C PHE A 108 -8.88 -8.20 -7.63
N LYS A 109 -7.82 -9.00 -7.56
CA LYS A 109 -6.61 -8.85 -8.39
C LYS A 109 -6.93 -8.92 -9.88
N ASN A 110 -7.76 -9.89 -10.29
CA ASN A 110 -8.12 -10.06 -11.70
C ASN A 110 -8.79 -8.82 -12.29
N ILE A 111 -9.63 -8.13 -11.50
CA ILE A 111 -10.27 -6.88 -11.95
C ILE A 111 -9.25 -5.74 -11.95
N ALA A 112 -8.41 -5.67 -10.91
CA ALA A 112 -7.40 -4.60 -10.79
C ALA A 112 -6.39 -4.61 -11.94
N LEU A 113 -6.04 -5.79 -12.45
CA LEU A 113 -5.12 -5.97 -13.59
C LEU A 113 -5.80 -6.00 -14.95
N GLY A 114 -7.14 -5.90 -15.00
CA GLY A 114 -7.91 -5.84 -16.23
C GLY A 114 -8.00 -4.42 -16.80
N ASN A 115 -8.77 -4.29 -17.89
CA ASN A 115 -8.99 -3.00 -18.55
C ASN A 115 -9.65 -1.98 -17.61
N VAL A 116 -9.07 -0.78 -17.55
CA VAL A 116 -9.55 0.30 -16.68
C VAL A 116 -10.86 0.87 -17.23
N SER A 117 -11.89 0.90 -16.36
CA SER A 117 -13.21 1.45 -16.70
C SER A 117 -13.99 1.88 -15.46
N LYS A 118 -14.97 2.77 -15.63
CA LYS A 118 -15.87 3.18 -14.55
C LYS A 118 -16.68 2.00 -13.99
N ASN A 119 -17.05 1.05 -14.81
CA ASN A 119 -17.74 -0.17 -14.35
C ASN A 119 -16.77 -1.07 -13.55
N GLY A 120 -15.58 -1.28 -14.07
CA GLY A 120 -14.54 -2.05 -13.39
C GLY A 120 -14.22 -1.51 -12.00
N VAL A 121 -14.07 -0.19 -11.86
CA VAL A 121 -13.77 0.41 -10.55
C VAL A 121 -14.93 0.28 -9.56
N ARG A 122 -16.21 0.31 -10.00
CA ARG A 122 -17.35 0.06 -9.10
C ARG A 122 -17.31 -1.36 -8.52
N VAL A 123 -17.08 -2.35 -9.39
CA VAL A 123 -16.91 -3.74 -8.94
C VAL A 123 -15.70 -3.90 -8.03
N LEU A 124 -14.58 -3.26 -8.37
CA LEU A 124 -13.36 -3.28 -7.57
C LEU A 124 -13.58 -2.68 -6.17
N VAL A 125 -14.30 -1.56 -6.06
CA VAL A 125 -14.67 -0.93 -4.77
C VAL A 125 -15.57 -1.85 -3.92
N ALA A 126 -16.51 -2.56 -4.53
CA ALA A 126 -17.35 -3.51 -3.80
C ALA A 126 -16.51 -4.64 -3.21
N LYS A 127 -15.61 -5.25 -4.00
CA LYS A 127 -14.69 -6.31 -3.56
C LYS A 127 -13.67 -5.81 -2.54
N ASP A 128 -13.15 -4.59 -2.70
CA ASP A 128 -12.25 -3.95 -1.74
C ASP A 128 -12.86 -3.85 -0.34
N ASN A 129 -14.15 -3.53 -0.22
CA ASN A 129 -14.82 -3.46 1.07
C ASN A 129 -14.83 -4.81 1.81
N GLU A 130 -15.02 -5.91 1.10
CA GLU A 130 -14.99 -7.26 1.67
C GLU A 130 -13.56 -7.67 2.04
N LEU A 131 -12.61 -7.44 1.13
CA LEU A 131 -11.19 -7.73 1.33
C LEU A 131 -10.63 -6.94 2.52
N LEU A 132 -10.95 -5.64 2.62
CA LEU A 132 -10.55 -4.80 3.74
C LEU A 132 -11.07 -5.33 5.09
N LYS A 133 -12.36 -5.75 5.14
CA LYS A 133 -12.95 -6.35 6.35
C LYS A 133 -12.21 -7.64 6.74
N ALA A 134 -11.96 -8.53 5.78
CA ALA A 134 -11.24 -9.78 6.03
C ALA A 134 -9.80 -9.54 6.53
N ALA A 135 -9.05 -8.66 5.86
CA ALA A 135 -7.71 -8.28 6.28
C ALA A 135 -7.70 -7.61 7.68
N HIS A 136 -8.72 -6.81 8.00
CA HIS A 136 -8.85 -6.20 9.33
C HIS A 136 -9.08 -7.27 10.42
N GLN A 137 -9.88 -8.28 10.18
CA GLN A 137 -10.09 -9.38 11.13
C GLN A 137 -8.79 -10.17 11.40
N VAL A 138 -7.96 -10.39 10.39
CA VAL A 138 -6.64 -10.99 10.58
C VAL A 138 -5.78 -10.14 11.52
N VAL A 139 -5.74 -8.81 11.31
CA VAL A 139 -5.00 -7.90 12.21
C VAL A 139 -5.50 -7.97 13.64
N LEU A 140 -6.83 -7.96 13.86
CA LEU A 140 -7.42 -8.04 15.21
C LEU A 140 -7.09 -9.37 15.88
N THR A 141 -7.13 -10.49 15.14
CA THR A 141 -6.77 -11.81 15.65
C THR A 141 -5.29 -11.87 16.04
N LEU A 142 -4.39 -11.32 15.21
CA LEU A 142 -2.96 -11.23 15.54
C LEU A 142 -2.71 -10.33 16.75
N GLN A 143 -3.40 -9.18 16.84
CA GLN A 143 -3.29 -8.27 17.97
C GLN A 143 -3.75 -8.93 19.29
N LYS A 144 -4.86 -9.67 19.24
CA LYS A 144 -5.35 -10.44 20.41
C LYS A 144 -4.32 -11.48 20.85
N ASN A 145 -3.71 -12.19 19.91
CA ASN A 145 -2.71 -13.23 20.21
C ASN A 145 -1.36 -12.67 20.69
N ALA A 146 -1.08 -11.39 20.43
CA ALA A 146 0.15 -10.74 20.85
C ALA A 146 0.17 -10.38 22.36
N HIS A 147 -1.00 -10.25 23.01
CA HIS A 147 -1.14 -9.86 24.41
C HIS A 147 -0.28 -8.65 24.84
N SER A 148 -0.12 -7.65 23.94
CA SER A 148 0.81 -6.54 24.12
C SER A 148 0.17 -5.18 23.82
N LYS A 149 0.45 -4.17 24.68
CA LYS A 149 0.08 -2.75 24.42
C LYS A 149 0.72 -2.25 23.13
N LEU A 150 1.95 -2.67 22.84
CA LEU A 150 2.67 -2.31 21.62
C LEU A 150 1.94 -2.80 20.35
N ALA A 151 1.31 -3.97 20.39
CA ALA A 151 0.51 -4.49 19.27
C ALA A 151 -0.63 -3.53 18.87
N LYS A 152 -1.25 -2.84 19.84
CA LYS A 152 -2.27 -1.81 19.60
C LYS A 152 -1.67 -0.59 18.90
N ILE A 153 -0.50 -0.12 19.31
CA ILE A 153 0.19 1.03 18.70
C ILE A 153 0.59 0.72 17.26
N VAL A 154 1.18 -0.47 17.00
CA VAL A 154 1.53 -0.93 15.64
C VAL A 154 0.29 -1.01 14.75
N ASN A 155 -0.83 -1.54 15.28
CA ASN A 155 -2.09 -1.61 14.53
C ASN A 155 -2.64 -0.21 14.23
N THR A 156 -2.64 0.72 15.22
CA THR A 156 -3.16 2.07 15.05
C THR A 156 -2.34 2.87 14.04
N SER A 157 -1.01 2.83 14.13
CA SER A 157 -0.12 3.49 13.17
C SER A 157 -0.24 2.86 11.77
N GLY A 158 -0.36 1.53 11.70
CA GLY A 158 -0.63 0.82 10.45
C GLY A 158 -1.98 1.18 9.80
N ARG A 159 -3.00 1.51 10.62
CA ARG A 159 -4.30 1.98 10.15
C ARG A 159 -4.22 3.35 9.49
N GLN A 160 -3.35 4.24 9.97
CA GLN A 160 -3.12 5.54 9.35
C GLN A 160 -2.62 5.43 7.91
N ARG A 161 -1.75 4.45 7.62
CA ARG A 161 -1.33 4.15 6.24
C ARG A 161 -2.53 3.84 5.34
N MET A 162 -3.44 3.01 5.84
CA MET A 162 -4.66 2.62 5.13
C MET A 162 -5.58 3.83 4.92
N LEU A 163 -5.77 4.66 5.94
CA LEU A 163 -6.65 5.84 5.89
C LEU A 163 -6.15 6.87 4.88
N SER A 164 -4.85 7.14 4.80
CA SER A 164 -4.29 8.08 3.81
C SER A 164 -4.59 7.64 2.38
N GLN A 165 -4.44 6.34 2.07
CA GLN A 165 -4.74 5.80 0.76
C GLN A 165 -6.26 5.72 0.49
N ARG A 166 -7.06 5.47 1.52
CA ARG A 166 -8.52 5.44 1.43
C ARG A 166 -9.10 6.82 1.13
N ILE A 167 -8.59 7.87 1.76
CA ILE A 167 -8.98 9.26 1.46
C ILE A 167 -8.70 9.57 0.00
N ALA A 168 -7.46 9.31 -0.46
CA ALA A 168 -7.07 9.55 -1.85
C ALA A 168 -7.88 8.70 -2.84
N LYS A 169 -8.16 7.43 -2.52
CA LYS A 169 -9.05 6.56 -3.31
C LYS A 169 -10.41 7.22 -3.53
N PHE A 170 -11.08 7.63 -2.47
CA PHE A 170 -12.41 8.23 -2.58
C PHE A 170 -12.38 9.59 -3.27
N TYR A 171 -11.31 10.36 -3.09
CA TYR A 171 -11.11 11.58 -3.86
C TYR A 171 -11.01 11.32 -5.36
N MET A 172 -10.20 10.33 -5.79
CA MET A 172 -10.09 9.94 -7.20
C MET A 172 -11.43 9.46 -7.76
N LEU A 173 -12.18 8.65 -7.00
CA LEU A 173 -13.50 8.18 -7.42
C LEU A 173 -14.48 9.35 -7.61
N ALA A 174 -14.53 10.29 -6.68
CA ALA A 174 -15.35 11.48 -6.79
C ALA A 174 -14.95 12.35 -7.99
N SER A 175 -13.64 12.52 -8.22
CA SER A 175 -13.10 13.26 -9.39
C SER A 175 -13.46 12.58 -10.71
N TRP A 176 -13.53 11.26 -10.72
CA TRP A 176 -13.91 10.48 -11.90
C TRP A 176 -15.42 10.40 -12.13
N GLY A 177 -16.21 10.97 -11.22
CA GLY A 177 -17.68 10.93 -11.26
C GLY A 177 -18.24 9.54 -10.93
N VAL A 178 -17.56 8.81 -10.03
CA VAL A 178 -17.99 7.49 -9.55
C VAL A 178 -18.51 7.62 -8.13
N ASP A 179 -19.83 7.39 -7.93
CA ASP A 179 -20.51 7.45 -6.64
C ASP A 179 -20.12 8.70 -5.81
N THR A 180 -20.16 9.87 -6.45
CA THR A 180 -19.52 11.11 -5.96
C THR A 180 -19.93 11.46 -4.53
N ASP A 181 -21.22 11.48 -4.20
CA ASP A 181 -21.69 11.88 -2.86
C ASP A 181 -21.26 10.88 -1.78
N LYS A 182 -21.36 9.59 -2.10
CA LYS A 182 -20.90 8.52 -1.22
C LYS A 182 -19.37 8.59 -1.01
N SER A 183 -18.63 8.85 -2.08
CA SER A 183 -17.16 8.99 -2.04
C SER A 183 -16.76 10.19 -1.17
N TYR A 184 -17.42 11.35 -1.30
CA TYR A 184 -17.19 12.48 -0.42
C TYR A 184 -17.43 12.14 1.06
N LYS A 185 -18.57 11.52 1.38
CA LYS A 185 -18.89 11.13 2.77
C LYS A 185 -17.83 10.18 3.36
N LEU A 186 -17.43 9.16 2.59
CA LEU A 186 -16.42 8.17 3.04
C LEU A 186 -15.02 8.79 3.17
N MET A 187 -14.68 9.74 2.32
CA MET A 187 -13.46 10.52 2.40
C MET A 187 -13.41 11.35 3.69
N GLN A 188 -14.47 12.12 3.99
CA GLN A 188 -14.56 12.95 5.20
C GLN A 188 -14.46 12.08 6.46
N ASN A 189 -15.25 11.00 6.56
CA ASN A 189 -15.20 10.08 7.69
C ASN A 189 -13.80 9.48 7.90
N SER A 190 -13.10 9.17 6.81
CA SER A 190 -11.72 8.65 6.88
C SER A 190 -10.73 9.71 7.36
N GLY A 191 -10.96 10.98 7.03
CA GLY A 191 -10.17 12.11 7.52
C GLY A 191 -10.34 12.32 9.03
N ASP A 192 -11.58 12.30 9.51
CA ASP A 192 -11.89 12.46 10.94
C ASP A 192 -11.28 11.32 11.77
N GLU A 193 -11.36 10.09 11.24
CA GLU A 193 -10.71 8.93 11.87
C GLU A 193 -9.18 9.07 11.89
N PHE A 194 -8.58 9.57 10.81
CA PHE A 194 -7.14 9.81 10.74
C PHE A 194 -6.70 10.83 11.80
N THR A 195 -7.38 11.97 11.90
CA THR A 195 -7.08 13.03 12.87
C THR A 195 -7.15 12.52 14.29
N THR A 196 -8.22 11.80 14.64
CA THR A 196 -8.42 11.21 15.99
C THR A 196 -7.29 10.23 16.33
N ALA A 197 -6.96 9.33 15.42
CA ALA A 197 -5.92 8.32 15.66
C ALA A 197 -4.50 8.93 15.67
N LEU A 198 -4.25 10.00 14.90
CA LEU A 198 -2.98 10.74 14.95
C LEU A 198 -2.78 11.42 16.30
N GLY A 199 -3.85 11.97 16.89
CA GLY A 199 -3.85 12.49 18.28
C GLY A 199 -3.50 11.41 19.29
N TYR A 200 -4.13 10.24 19.21
CA TYR A 200 -3.82 9.09 20.08
C TYR A 200 -2.35 8.64 19.97
N LEU A 201 -1.80 8.55 18.76
CA LEU A 201 -0.40 8.19 18.55
C LEU A 201 0.55 9.24 19.13
N SER A 202 0.21 10.51 19.02
CA SER A 202 1.03 11.62 19.55
C SER A 202 1.09 11.67 21.07
N ALA A 203 0.04 11.18 21.75
CA ALA A 203 -0.03 11.12 23.21
C ALA A 203 0.53 9.80 23.78
N SER A 204 1.13 8.95 22.97
CA SER A 204 1.58 7.63 23.41
C SER A 204 2.86 7.71 24.24
N GLU A 205 2.86 7.08 25.43
CA GLU A 205 4.02 7.00 26.33
C GLU A 205 5.21 6.20 25.76
N VAL A 206 4.98 5.37 24.72
CA VAL A 206 6.07 4.62 24.07
C VAL A 206 6.86 5.47 23.07
N ASN A 207 6.50 6.73 22.87
CA ASN A 207 7.16 7.60 21.94
C ASN A 207 8.58 7.98 22.41
N THR A 208 9.55 7.86 21.51
CA THR A 208 10.88 8.40 21.65
C THR A 208 10.99 9.77 20.98
N LYS A 209 12.12 10.45 21.13
CA LYS A 209 12.41 11.70 20.42
C LYS A 209 12.29 11.52 18.91
N GLU A 210 12.79 10.38 18.37
CA GLU A 210 12.76 10.08 16.94
C GLU A 210 11.33 9.86 16.43
N THR A 211 10.49 9.11 17.17
CA THR A 211 9.08 8.91 16.79
C THR A 211 8.29 10.21 16.88
N ASN A 212 8.56 11.06 17.86
CA ASN A 212 7.94 12.38 17.99
C ASN A 212 8.31 13.30 16.82
N ASN A 213 9.55 13.27 16.33
CA ASN A 213 9.96 14.02 15.13
C ASN A 213 9.16 13.56 13.91
N VAL A 214 9.05 12.24 13.67
CA VAL A 214 8.26 11.70 12.56
C VAL A 214 6.76 12.05 12.67
N LEU A 215 6.22 12.05 13.90
CA LEU A 215 4.84 12.48 14.16
C LEU A 215 4.65 13.97 13.84
N ALA A 216 5.58 14.84 14.22
CA ALA A 216 5.52 16.28 13.94
C ALA A 216 5.55 16.56 12.43
N GLU A 217 6.48 15.93 11.71
CA GLU A 217 6.55 16.01 10.24
C GLU A 217 5.25 15.51 9.59
N THR A 218 4.73 14.37 10.06
CA THR A 218 3.48 13.79 9.54
C THR A 218 2.27 14.69 9.82
N LYS A 219 2.21 15.34 10.98
CA LYS A 219 1.16 16.33 11.30
C LYS A 219 1.18 17.52 10.33
N THR A 220 2.36 18.02 10.01
CA THR A 220 2.52 19.10 9.03
C THR A 220 2.00 18.68 7.66
N GLN A 221 2.42 17.49 7.18
CA GLN A 221 1.93 16.94 5.90
C GLN A 221 0.41 16.67 5.95
N TRP A 222 -0.10 16.17 7.08
CA TRP A 222 -1.52 15.94 7.28
C TRP A 222 -2.33 17.23 7.14
N SER A 223 -1.91 18.32 7.76
CA SER A 223 -2.64 19.60 7.70
C SER A 223 -2.77 20.14 6.27
N ILE A 224 -1.76 19.91 5.41
CA ILE A 224 -1.79 20.27 4.00
C ILE A 224 -2.75 19.36 3.24
N PHE A 225 -2.63 18.05 3.44
CA PHE A 225 -3.48 17.05 2.79
C PHE A 225 -4.95 17.22 3.18
N GLU A 226 -5.23 17.41 4.46
CA GLU A 226 -6.59 17.63 4.97
C GLU A 226 -7.26 18.85 4.35
N ARG A 227 -6.59 19.97 4.30
CA ARG A 227 -7.10 21.17 3.61
C ARG A 227 -7.39 20.91 2.14
N SER A 228 -6.53 20.15 1.47
CA SER A 228 -6.66 19.87 0.03
C SER A 228 -7.89 19.01 -0.29
N PHE A 229 -8.20 17.99 0.50
CA PHE A 229 -9.37 17.14 0.23
C PHE A 229 -10.69 17.69 0.83
N ARG A 230 -10.61 18.62 1.80
CA ARG A 230 -11.77 19.32 2.36
C ARG A 230 -12.18 20.57 1.58
N MET A 231 -11.53 20.88 0.46
CA MET A 231 -11.90 21.99 -0.42
C MET A 231 -13.33 21.85 -0.93
N LYS A 232 -13.87 22.98 -1.43
CA LYS A 232 -15.23 23.03 -1.97
C LYS A 232 -15.47 21.93 -3.00
N LYS A 233 -16.58 21.21 -2.86
CA LYS A 233 -17.03 20.16 -3.77
C LYS A 233 -17.01 20.65 -5.23
N GLY A 234 -16.45 19.84 -6.13
CA GLY A 234 -16.35 20.14 -7.56
C GLY A 234 -15.05 20.84 -8.00
N ARG A 235 -14.18 21.27 -7.05
CA ARG A 235 -12.83 21.72 -7.36
C ARG A 235 -11.84 20.60 -7.10
N PHE A 236 -11.56 19.82 -8.12
CA PHE A 236 -10.67 18.66 -7.99
C PHE A 236 -9.22 19.00 -8.38
N ILE A 237 -8.28 18.53 -7.57
CA ILE A 237 -6.83 18.62 -7.76
C ILE A 237 -6.18 17.23 -7.57
N PRO A 238 -6.53 16.24 -8.42
CA PRO A 238 -6.16 14.85 -8.21
C PRO A 238 -4.67 14.62 -8.03
N LEU A 239 -3.83 15.30 -8.81
CA LEU A 239 -2.38 15.21 -8.71
C LEU A 239 -1.87 15.60 -7.31
N LEU A 240 -2.34 16.71 -6.75
CA LEU A 240 -1.93 17.14 -5.42
C LEU A 240 -2.34 16.12 -4.35
N ILE A 241 -3.53 15.54 -4.47
CA ILE A 241 -4.02 14.50 -3.56
C ILE A 241 -3.19 13.22 -3.68
N ALA A 242 -2.85 12.80 -4.91
CA ALA A 242 -1.98 11.65 -5.14
C ALA A 242 -0.63 11.83 -4.42
N LEU A 243 0.06 12.93 -4.69
CA LEU A 243 1.38 13.23 -4.12
C LEU A 243 1.34 13.38 -2.59
N SER A 244 0.33 14.08 -2.06
CA SER A 244 0.20 14.28 -0.61
C SER A 244 -0.10 12.98 0.13
N SER A 245 -0.93 12.09 -0.44
CA SER A 245 -1.22 10.78 0.15
C SER A 245 0.03 9.89 0.24
N GLU A 246 0.94 9.96 -0.74
CA GLU A 246 2.21 9.24 -0.71
C GLU A 246 3.17 9.79 0.37
N LYS A 247 3.24 11.11 0.56
CA LYS A 247 4.04 11.73 1.64
C LYS A 247 3.56 11.25 3.02
N ILE A 248 2.24 11.24 3.25
CA ILE A 248 1.66 10.70 4.49
C ILE A 248 1.99 9.20 4.65
N LEU A 249 1.88 8.42 3.56
CA LEU A 249 2.20 6.99 3.59
C LEU A 249 3.66 6.74 3.98
N VAL A 250 4.61 7.52 3.44
CA VAL A 250 6.04 7.42 3.79
C VAL A 250 6.25 7.69 5.28
N GLY A 251 5.71 8.78 5.82
CA GLY A 251 5.80 9.11 7.25
C GLY A 251 5.21 8.01 8.13
N MET A 252 4.03 7.52 7.81
CA MET A 252 3.36 6.47 8.58
C MET A 252 4.02 5.09 8.42
N ASN A 253 4.66 4.80 7.29
CA ASN A 253 5.49 3.59 7.14
C ASN A 253 6.70 3.63 8.06
N LYS A 254 7.43 4.78 8.09
CA LYS A 254 8.58 5.00 8.97
C LYS A 254 8.17 4.83 10.43
N LEU A 255 7.10 5.51 10.86
CA LEU A 255 6.58 5.45 12.23
C LEU A 255 6.17 4.02 12.64
N THR A 256 5.40 3.33 11.79
CA THR A 256 4.96 1.95 12.08
C THR A 256 6.15 0.99 12.15
N GLY A 257 7.16 1.18 11.30
CA GLY A 257 8.41 0.41 11.33
C GLY A 257 9.22 0.63 12.61
N MET A 258 9.21 1.85 13.16
CA MET A 258 9.85 2.15 14.45
C MET A 258 9.14 1.43 15.58
N TYR A 259 7.82 1.52 15.65
CA TYR A 259 7.01 0.80 16.67
C TYR A 259 7.14 -0.73 16.56
N ASP A 260 7.24 -1.27 15.35
CA ASP A 260 7.48 -2.71 15.13
C ASP A 260 8.81 -3.16 15.78
N LYS A 261 9.84 -2.33 15.69
CA LYS A 261 11.17 -2.61 16.28
C LYS A 261 11.18 -2.58 17.81
N PHE A 262 10.30 -1.83 18.46
CA PHE A 262 10.20 -1.82 19.94
C PHE A 262 9.69 -3.17 20.51
N GLY A 263 9.14 -4.04 19.68
CA GLY A 263 8.66 -5.37 20.05
C GLY A 263 9.64 -6.51 19.79
N LYS A 264 10.89 -6.18 19.45
CA LYS A 264 11.98 -7.14 19.19
C LYS A 264 12.92 -7.26 20.43
#